data_6dfc5cb2c839ace14124c887a0c4b641
#
_entry.id   6dfc5cb2c839ace14124c887a0c4b641
#
_cell.length_a   1.000
_cell.length_b   1.000
_cell.length_c   1.000
_cell.angle_alpha   90.00
_cell.angle_beta   90.00
_cell.angle_gamma   90.00
#
_symmetry.space_group_name_H-M   'P 1'
#
loop_
_entity.id
_entity.type
_entity.pdbx_description
1 polymer ?
#
loop_
_entity_poly.entity_id
_entity_poly.type
_entity_poly.pdbx_seq_one_letter_code
_entity_poly.pdbx_strand_id
1 'polypeptide(L)'
;MVKNVCGVMLAVLLSGAAYAADDVVTENATTLNLAVRRIGLEWSKTDVRNSEYYQESPVSALKADSQDFIKGVFDTALEYNKNRFQWDNSLFMEYGETKLKPYNAPPTISENSDDILLSSNLSYACWDFSGFKFGPTVRGAYDTEFKTSDGTPRQNIIRTNAGISLFDNTIVKSLYLTGVYEYDFTYAGEQTTKT
;
A
#
# COMPACT_ATOMS: atom_id res chain seq x y z
N MET A 1 14.46 -29.31 27.84
CA MET A 1 14.63 -28.12 28.69
C MET A 1 14.52 -26.90 27.78
N VAL A 2 13.30 -26.36 27.60
CA VAL A 2 13.03 -25.24 26.74
C VAL A 2 13.55 -23.99 27.45
N LYS A 3 14.61 -23.37 26.96
CA LYS A 3 15.14 -22.13 27.53
C LYS A 3 15.02 -21.01 26.49
N ASN A 4 14.01 -20.18 26.77
CA ASN A 4 13.88 -18.77 26.44
C ASN A 4 14.20 -18.33 24.99
N VAL A 5 13.16 -18.36 24.16
CA VAL A 5 13.03 -17.45 23.02
C VAL A 5 12.63 -16.09 23.61
N CYS A 6 13.53 -15.13 23.63
CA CYS A 6 13.19 -13.76 24.02
C CYS A 6 12.89 -12.99 22.74
N GLY A 7 11.61 -12.89 22.39
CA GLY A 7 11.12 -12.03 21.32
C GLY A 7 10.57 -10.75 21.93
N VAL A 8 11.03 -9.59 21.46
CA VAL A 8 10.41 -8.31 21.76
C VAL A 8 9.73 -7.86 20.47
N MET A 9 8.39 -7.80 20.48
CA MET A 9 7.57 -7.26 19.40
C MET A 9 7.02 -5.92 19.86
N LEU A 10 7.40 -4.86 19.16
CA LEU A 10 6.82 -3.53 19.36
C LEU A 10 6.07 -3.16 18.08
N ALA A 11 4.74 -3.19 18.13
CA ALA A 11 3.88 -2.68 17.07
C ALA A 11 3.26 -1.37 17.55
N VAL A 12 3.57 -0.27 16.87
CA VAL A 12 2.92 1.02 17.11
C VAL A 12 1.94 1.25 15.96
N LEU A 13 0.67 0.96 16.21
CA LEU A 13 -0.44 1.24 15.29
C LEU A 13 -1.10 2.54 15.72
N LEU A 14 -0.81 3.63 15.03
CA LEU A 14 -1.58 4.87 15.13
C LEU A 14 -2.70 4.81 14.07
N SER A 15 -3.81 4.18 14.42
CA SER A 15 -5.03 4.26 13.62
C SER A 15 -5.75 5.57 13.95
N GLY A 16 -5.54 6.58 13.14
CA GLY A 16 -6.40 7.75 13.11
C GLY A 16 -7.75 7.34 12.52
N ALA A 17 -8.78 7.17 13.36
CA ALA A 17 -10.14 7.12 12.87
C ALA A 17 -10.49 8.52 12.34
N ALA A 18 -10.48 8.69 11.03
CA ALA A 18 -11.14 9.85 10.43
C ALA A 18 -12.63 9.66 10.68
N TYR A 19 -13.19 10.40 11.63
CA TYR A 19 -14.63 10.54 11.75
C TYR A 19 -15.08 11.27 10.49
N ALA A 20 -15.72 10.55 9.58
CA ALA A 20 -16.56 11.18 8.57
C ALA A 20 -17.69 11.89 9.37
N ALA A 21 -17.61 13.19 9.48
CA ALA A 21 -18.76 13.99 9.86
C ALA A 21 -19.83 13.72 8.80
N ASP A 22 -20.99 13.31 9.24
CA ASP A 22 -22.19 13.16 8.42
C ASP A 22 -22.67 14.56 8.04
N ASP A 23 -21.95 15.20 7.11
CA ASP A 23 -22.34 16.49 6.57
C ASP A 23 -23.49 16.25 5.61
N VAL A 24 -24.65 16.77 5.98
CA VAL A 24 -25.77 17.03 5.09
C VAL A 24 -25.22 17.81 3.89
N VAL A 25 -25.06 17.10 2.77
CA VAL A 25 -24.50 17.65 1.52
C VAL A 25 -25.47 18.72 1.03
N THR A 26 -25.22 19.95 1.36
CA THR A 26 -25.80 21.10 0.65
C THR A 26 -25.19 21.10 -0.74
N GLU A 27 -26.00 21.18 -1.76
CA GLU A 27 -25.70 20.99 -3.19
C GLU A 27 -24.60 21.90 -3.79
N ASN A 28 -24.00 22.78 -2.95
CA ASN A 28 -22.94 23.73 -3.30
C ASN A 28 -21.73 23.72 -2.36
N ALA A 29 -21.59 22.74 -1.49
CA ALA A 29 -20.45 22.67 -0.58
C ALA A 29 -19.19 22.23 -1.32
N THR A 30 -18.10 23.00 -1.17
CA THR A 30 -16.76 22.59 -1.54
C THR A 30 -16.13 21.94 -0.32
N THR A 31 -15.72 20.70 -0.43
CA THR A 31 -15.03 19.99 0.65
C THR A 31 -13.62 19.60 0.22
N LEU A 32 -12.66 19.81 1.11
CA LEU A 32 -11.30 19.31 1.00
C LEU A 32 -11.01 18.50 2.26
N ASN A 33 -10.77 17.22 2.07
CA ASN A 33 -10.55 16.28 3.15
C ASN A 33 -9.17 15.64 3.00
N LEU A 34 -8.31 15.78 4.00
CA LEU A 34 -7.02 15.09 4.09
C LEU A 34 -7.13 14.04 5.17
N ALA A 35 -6.98 12.79 4.78
CA ALA A 35 -7.04 11.65 5.69
C ALA A 35 -5.68 10.92 5.71
N VAL A 36 -5.11 10.77 6.88
CA VAL A 36 -4.02 9.80 7.10
C VAL A 36 -4.69 8.49 7.53
N ARG A 37 -4.75 7.53 6.60
CA ARG A 37 -5.49 6.27 6.80
C ARG A 37 -4.70 5.27 7.63
N ARG A 38 -3.36 5.28 7.47
CA ARG A 38 -2.50 4.38 8.23
C ARG A 38 -1.08 4.94 8.33
N ILE A 39 -0.54 4.91 9.54
CA ILE A 39 0.88 5.01 9.83
C ILE A 39 1.23 3.80 10.68
N GLY A 40 2.22 3.04 10.29
CA GLY A 40 2.64 1.84 11.02
C GLY A 40 4.15 1.72 11.01
N LEU A 41 4.70 1.32 12.15
CA LEU A 41 6.06 0.86 12.29
C LEU A 41 6.03 -0.44 13.08
N GLU A 42 6.56 -1.48 12.50
CA GLU A 42 6.72 -2.78 13.12
C GLU A 42 8.22 -3.10 13.20
N TRP A 43 8.64 -3.51 14.37
CA TRP A 43 10.01 -3.97 14.58
C TRP A 43 9.98 -5.18 15.49
N SER A 44 10.70 -6.23 15.12
CA SER A 44 10.88 -7.39 15.95
C SER A 44 12.32 -7.88 15.89
N LYS A 45 12.81 -8.36 17.02
CA LYS A 45 14.12 -9.00 17.11
C LYS A 45 13.97 -10.33 17.84
N THR A 46 14.53 -11.37 17.24
CA THR A 46 14.60 -12.71 17.82
C THR A 46 16.05 -13.13 17.87
N ASP A 47 16.53 -13.48 19.05
CA ASP A 47 17.85 -14.08 19.27
C ASP A 47 17.66 -15.51 19.76
N VAL A 48 18.30 -16.47 19.10
CA VAL A 48 18.22 -17.91 19.45
C VAL A 48 19.54 -18.33 20.05
N ARG A 49 19.49 -18.85 21.28
CA ARG A 49 20.67 -19.42 21.93
C ARG A 49 20.83 -20.87 21.54
N ASN A 50 22.06 -21.24 21.18
CA ASN A 50 22.42 -22.60 20.76
C ASN A 50 21.59 -23.06 19.54
N SER A 51 21.52 -22.20 18.53
CA SER A 51 20.81 -22.46 17.27
C SER A 51 21.32 -23.72 16.56
N GLU A 52 22.54 -24.16 16.84
CA GLU A 52 23.14 -25.42 16.37
C GLU A 52 22.29 -26.67 16.71
N TYR A 53 21.55 -26.66 17.80
CA TYR A 53 20.68 -27.77 18.19
C TYR A 53 19.34 -27.79 17.46
N TYR A 54 19.00 -26.72 16.76
CA TYR A 54 17.70 -26.55 16.10
C TYR A 54 17.78 -26.64 14.57
N GLN A 55 18.91 -27.08 14.00
CA GLN A 55 19.11 -27.13 12.56
C GLN A 55 18.11 -28.03 11.84
N GLU A 56 17.58 -29.06 12.50
CA GLU A 56 16.54 -29.96 12.01
C GLU A 56 15.10 -29.48 12.34
N SER A 57 14.95 -28.34 12.99
CA SER A 57 13.64 -27.80 13.36
C SER A 57 12.81 -27.44 12.13
N PRO A 58 11.50 -27.69 12.09
CA PRO A 58 10.62 -27.19 11.03
C PRO A 58 10.42 -25.67 11.10
N VAL A 59 10.76 -25.03 12.22
CA VAL A 59 10.63 -23.59 12.43
C VAL A 59 11.90 -22.89 11.99
N SER A 60 11.87 -22.19 10.86
CA SER A 60 13.06 -21.53 10.25
C SER A 60 13.72 -20.51 11.18
N ALA A 61 12.93 -19.76 11.96
CA ALA A 61 13.45 -18.77 12.91
C ALA A 61 14.36 -19.37 14.01
N LEU A 62 14.20 -20.64 14.35
CA LEU A 62 15.03 -21.31 15.34
C LEU A 62 16.39 -21.77 14.79
N LYS A 63 16.52 -21.87 13.46
CA LYS A 63 17.77 -22.28 12.79
C LYS A 63 18.78 -21.15 12.70
N ALA A 64 18.38 -19.92 12.96
CA ALA A 64 19.22 -18.74 12.90
C ALA A 64 19.65 -18.30 14.30
N ASP A 65 20.85 -17.71 14.40
CA ASP A 65 21.34 -17.08 15.62
C ASP A 65 20.51 -15.85 15.97
N SER A 66 20.14 -15.06 14.96
CA SER A 66 19.24 -13.92 15.14
C SER A 66 18.44 -13.61 13.89
N GLN A 67 17.28 -13.02 14.11
CA GLN A 67 16.42 -12.46 13.08
C GLN A 67 15.95 -11.07 13.53
N ASP A 68 16.25 -10.06 12.72
CA ASP A 68 15.76 -8.70 12.89
C ASP A 68 14.77 -8.41 11.76
N PHE A 69 13.60 -7.93 12.10
CA PHE A 69 12.54 -7.53 11.16
C PHE A 69 12.18 -6.07 11.40
N ILE A 70 12.06 -5.31 10.34
CA ILE A 70 11.53 -3.95 10.36
C ILE A 70 10.55 -3.76 9.20
N LYS A 71 9.43 -3.08 9.46
CA LYS A 71 8.44 -2.72 8.45
C LYS A 71 7.83 -1.37 8.77
N GLY A 72 7.80 -0.49 7.79
CA GLY A 72 7.14 0.80 7.84
C GLY A 72 5.99 0.86 6.83
N VAL A 73 4.88 1.49 7.20
CA VAL A 73 3.72 1.73 6.32
C VAL A 73 3.23 3.16 6.49
N PHE A 74 2.95 3.82 5.38
CA PHE A 74 2.29 5.12 5.34
C PHE A 74 1.20 5.11 4.26
N ASP A 75 -0.04 5.47 4.63
CA ASP A 75 -1.18 5.54 3.71
C ASP A 75 -1.97 6.83 3.99
N THR A 76 -2.09 7.66 2.96
CA THR A 76 -2.80 8.94 3.04
C THR A 76 -3.67 9.17 1.81
N ALA A 77 -4.74 9.92 1.98
CA ALA A 77 -5.62 10.35 0.91
C ALA A 77 -5.96 11.83 1.03
N LEU A 78 -6.09 12.48 -0.10
CA LEU A 78 -6.59 13.84 -0.25
C LEU A 78 -7.79 13.81 -1.20
N GLU A 79 -8.96 14.16 -0.68
CA GLU A 79 -10.22 14.17 -1.40
C GLU A 79 -10.71 15.61 -1.55
N TYR A 80 -11.00 16.01 -2.78
CA TYR A 80 -11.60 17.29 -3.09
C TYR A 80 -12.92 17.08 -3.82
N ASN A 81 -13.99 17.57 -3.23
CA ASN A 81 -15.34 17.50 -3.80
C ASN A 81 -15.89 18.92 -3.99
N LYS A 82 -16.41 19.18 -5.18
CA LYS A 82 -17.09 20.42 -5.50
C LYS A 82 -18.23 20.16 -6.47
N ASN A 83 -19.45 20.36 -6.03
CA ASN A 83 -20.66 20.11 -6.81
C ASN A 83 -20.69 18.65 -7.35
N ARG A 84 -20.52 18.50 -8.66
CA ARG A 84 -20.48 17.21 -9.36
C ARG A 84 -19.09 16.69 -9.66
N PHE A 85 -18.06 17.41 -9.20
CA PHE A 85 -16.66 17.09 -9.43
C PHE A 85 -16.06 16.45 -8.19
N GLN A 86 -15.36 15.34 -8.35
CA GLN A 86 -14.62 14.64 -7.32
C GLN A 86 -13.18 14.41 -7.81
N TRP A 87 -12.22 14.73 -6.96
CA TRP A 87 -10.81 14.51 -7.20
C TRP A 87 -10.17 13.85 -5.99
N ASP A 88 -9.80 12.59 -6.15
CA ASP A 88 -9.24 11.76 -5.10
C ASP A 88 -7.77 11.47 -5.40
N ASN A 89 -6.90 11.75 -4.46
CA ASN A 89 -5.48 11.44 -4.54
C ASN A 89 -5.12 10.51 -3.39
N SER A 90 -4.22 9.58 -3.62
CA SER A 90 -3.70 8.73 -2.57
C SER A 90 -2.22 8.48 -2.74
N LEU A 91 -1.53 8.39 -1.61
CA LEU A 91 -0.15 7.97 -1.52
C LEU A 91 -0.08 6.81 -0.53
N PHE A 92 0.35 5.66 -1.02
CA PHE A 92 0.67 4.49 -0.22
C PHE A 92 2.17 4.21 -0.32
N MET A 93 2.79 3.97 0.82
CA MET A 93 4.20 3.60 0.90
C MET A 93 4.35 2.46 1.92
N GLU A 94 5.06 1.45 1.54
CA GLU A 94 5.39 0.32 2.42
C GLU A 94 6.83 -0.12 2.16
N TYR A 95 7.61 -0.24 3.23
CA TYR A 95 8.96 -0.78 3.17
C TYR A 95 9.17 -1.76 4.32
N GLY A 96 9.72 -2.92 4.03
CA GLY A 96 10.03 -3.92 5.04
C GLY A 96 11.18 -4.82 4.65
N GLU A 97 12.06 -5.08 5.62
CA GLU A 97 13.17 -6.00 5.44
C GLU A 97 13.34 -6.94 6.64
N THR A 98 13.88 -8.11 6.37
CA THR A 98 14.31 -9.08 7.37
C THR A 98 15.80 -9.32 7.22
N LYS A 99 16.55 -9.11 8.28
CA LYS A 99 17.96 -9.51 8.39
C LYS A 99 18.03 -10.81 9.19
N LEU A 100 18.48 -11.85 8.52
CA LEU A 100 18.67 -13.17 9.12
C LEU A 100 20.17 -13.43 9.29
N LYS A 101 20.58 -13.85 10.47
CA LYS A 101 21.93 -14.34 10.73
C LYS A 101 21.86 -15.85 10.99
N PRO A 102 22.08 -16.68 9.96
CA PRO A 102 22.08 -18.13 10.12
C PRO A 102 23.24 -18.59 11.02
N TYR A 103 23.09 -19.77 11.61
CA TYR A 103 24.18 -20.42 12.31
C TYR A 103 25.33 -20.70 11.35
N ASN A 104 26.53 -20.23 11.71
CA ASN A 104 27.78 -20.49 10.99
C ASN A 104 27.78 -20.05 9.49
N ALA A 105 26.94 -19.05 9.13
CA ALA A 105 26.86 -18.49 7.78
C ALA A 105 26.80 -16.95 7.83
N PRO A 106 27.16 -16.26 6.74
CA PRO A 106 27.06 -14.81 6.68
C PRO A 106 25.60 -14.35 6.80
N PRO A 107 25.37 -13.16 7.37
CA PRO A 107 24.02 -12.58 7.43
C PRO A 107 23.43 -12.38 6.03
N THR A 108 22.14 -12.66 5.89
CA THR A 108 21.36 -12.38 4.69
C THR A 108 20.30 -11.32 4.99
N ILE A 109 20.06 -10.44 4.05
CA ILE A 109 19.00 -9.45 4.10
C ILE A 109 17.99 -9.84 3.02
N SER A 110 16.73 -9.94 3.40
CA SER A 110 15.61 -10.20 2.50
C SER A 110 14.63 -9.06 2.61
N GLU A 111 14.30 -8.47 1.49
CA GLU A 111 13.24 -7.48 1.37
C GLU A 111 11.89 -8.19 1.33
N ASN A 112 10.95 -7.74 2.16
CA ASN A 112 9.64 -8.36 2.30
C ASN A 112 8.54 -7.54 1.61
N SER A 113 8.74 -6.24 1.53
CA SER A 113 7.87 -5.29 0.85
C SER A 113 8.65 -4.05 0.49
N ASP A 114 8.43 -3.52 -0.69
CA ASP A 114 9.02 -2.27 -1.17
C ASP A 114 8.11 -1.65 -2.22
N ASP A 115 7.12 -0.88 -1.74
CA ASP A 115 6.08 -0.31 -2.60
C ASP A 115 5.91 1.19 -2.34
N ILE A 116 5.86 1.97 -3.41
CA ILE A 116 5.41 3.35 -3.44
C ILE A 116 4.35 3.48 -4.52
N LEU A 117 3.10 3.67 -4.12
CA LEU A 117 1.97 3.85 -5.04
C LEU A 117 1.36 5.24 -4.87
N LEU A 118 1.49 6.07 -5.90
CA LEU A 118 0.80 7.35 -6.02
C LEU A 118 -0.36 7.19 -6.99
N SER A 119 -1.57 7.62 -6.61
CA SER A 119 -2.71 7.62 -7.54
C SER A 119 -3.50 8.91 -7.47
N SER A 120 -4.10 9.28 -8.59
CA SER A 120 -4.99 10.43 -8.74
C SER A 120 -6.18 10.02 -9.60
N ASN A 121 -7.39 10.25 -9.10
CA ASN A 121 -8.65 9.90 -9.76
C ASN A 121 -9.51 11.14 -9.88
N LEU A 122 -9.95 11.43 -11.10
CA LEU A 122 -10.87 12.53 -11.44
C LEU A 122 -12.18 11.93 -11.90
N SER A 123 -13.28 12.40 -11.32
CA SER A 123 -14.60 11.94 -11.67
C SER A 123 -15.58 13.11 -11.76
N TYR A 124 -16.54 13.04 -12.67
CA TYR A 124 -17.55 14.07 -12.85
C TYR A 124 -18.95 13.44 -13.04
N ALA A 125 -19.88 13.71 -12.12
CA ALA A 125 -21.25 13.21 -12.20
C ALA A 125 -22.07 13.96 -13.25
N CYS A 126 -22.18 13.39 -14.45
CA CYS A 126 -22.92 13.96 -15.57
C CYS A 126 -24.41 13.66 -15.49
N TRP A 127 -24.76 12.47 -15.03
CA TRP A 127 -26.12 11.93 -15.07
C TRP A 127 -26.61 11.63 -13.67
N ASP A 128 -27.89 11.92 -13.46
CA ASP A 128 -28.62 11.59 -12.25
C ASP A 128 -29.88 10.81 -12.66
N PHE A 129 -29.98 9.57 -12.23
CA PHE A 129 -31.10 8.70 -12.54
C PHE A 129 -31.54 7.94 -11.29
N SER A 130 -32.73 8.24 -10.81
CA SER A 130 -33.33 7.55 -9.65
C SER A 130 -32.44 7.49 -8.41
N GLY A 131 -31.74 8.59 -8.09
CA GLY A 131 -30.84 8.68 -6.96
C GLY A 131 -29.44 8.06 -7.19
N PHE A 132 -29.16 7.63 -8.42
CA PHE A 132 -27.81 7.20 -8.83
C PHE A 132 -27.14 8.31 -9.64
N LYS A 133 -26.04 8.83 -9.15
CA LYS A 133 -25.20 9.77 -9.87
C LYS A 133 -24.08 9.00 -10.56
N PHE A 134 -23.91 9.16 -11.84
CA PHE A 134 -22.86 8.50 -12.60
C PHE A 134 -22.26 9.40 -13.68
N GLY A 135 -21.05 9.10 -14.08
CA GLY A 135 -20.37 9.89 -15.08
C GLY A 135 -18.95 9.40 -15.37
N PRO A 136 -18.23 10.11 -16.26
CA PRO A 136 -16.88 9.74 -16.64
C PRO A 136 -15.91 9.81 -15.46
N THR A 137 -14.94 8.89 -15.48
CA THR A 137 -13.83 8.86 -14.54
C THR A 137 -12.53 8.57 -15.28
N VAL A 138 -11.45 9.21 -14.83
CA VAL A 138 -10.09 8.97 -15.29
C VAL A 138 -9.18 8.86 -14.08
N ARG A 139 -8.38 7.80 -14.03
CA ARG A 139 -7.39 7.58 -12.97
C ARG A 139 -6.02 7.41 -13.57
N GLY A 140 -5.02 8.05 -12.97
CA GLY A 140 -3.61 7.80 -13.15
C GLY A 140 -3.02 7.18 -11.88
N ALA A 141 -2.13 6.22 -12.02
CA ALA A 141 -1.36 5.68 -10.92
C ALA A 141 0.10 5.47 -11.34
N TYR A 142 1.01 5.76 -10.42
CA TYR A 142 2.43 5.51 -10.56
C TYR A 142 2.89 4.61 -9.44
N ASP A 143 3.55 3.52 -9.83
CA ASP A 143 3.99 2.45 -8.95
C ASP A 143 5.51 2.31 -9.07
N THR A 144 6.22 2.39 -7.95
CA THR A 144 7.68 2.32 -7.87
C THR A 144 8.14 1.77 -6.52
N GLU A 145 9.43 1.64 -6.33
CA GLU A 145 10.11 1.08 -5.16
C GLU A 145 11.04 2.11 -4.53
N PHE A 146 11.38 1.94 -3.24
CA PHE A 146 12.42 2.73 -2.55
C PHE A 146 13.82 2.33 -2.98
N LYS A 147 14.04 1.02 -3.13
CA LYS A 147 15.34 0.43 -3.47
C LYS A 147 15.26 -0.38 -4.75
N THR A 148 16.39 -0.55 -5.37
CA THR A 148 16.60 -1.57 -6.41
C THR A 148 17.11 -2.82 -5.76
N SER A 149 16.48 -3.96 -6.02
CA SER A 149 17.03 -5.26 -5.65
C SER A 149 18.28 -5.55 -6.45
N ASP A 150 19.27 -6.25 -5.86
CA ASP A 150 20.56 -6.53 -6.49
C ASP A 150 20.40 -7.16 -7.88
N GLY A 151 20.83 -6.42 -8.91
CA GLY A 151 20.81 -6.86 -10.30
C GLY A 151 19.49 -6.69 -11.06
N THR A 152 18.45 -6.12 -10.43
CA THR A 152 17.18 -5.77 -11.08
C THR A 152 17.03 -4.27 -11.18
N PRO A 153 16.52 -3.70 -12.30
CA PRO A 153 16.20 -2.29 -12.36
C PRO A 153 15.00 -1.96 -11.47
N ARG A 154 14.97 -0.72 -10.99
CA ARG A 154 13.87 -0.20 -10.16
C ARG A 154 12.55 -0.28 -10.90
N GLN A 155 11.52 -0.80 -10.22
CA GLN A 155 10.16 -0.84 -10.77
C GLN A 155 9.65 0.57 -11.06
N ASN A 156 9.13 0.77 -12.26
CA ASN A 156 8.53 2.02 -12.71
C ASN A 156 7.35 1.71 -13.62
N ILE A 157 6.14 1.73 -13.06
CA ILE A 157 4.92 1.38 -13.78
C ILE A 157 3.95 2.55 -13.73
N ILE A 158 3.43 2.94 -14.89
CA ILE A 158 2.32 3.88 -15.00
C ILE A 158 1.07 3.10 -15.41
N ARG A 159 -0.02 3.31 -14.66
CA ARG A 159 -1.35 2.78 -14.98
C ARG A 159 -2.29 3.95 -15.22
N THR A 160 -3.04 3.87 -16.30
CA THR A 160 -4.11 4.83 -16.59
C THR A 160 -5.41 4.07 -16.79
N ASN A 161 -6.47 4.56 -16.18
CA ASN A 161 -7.79 3.98 -16.28
C ASN A 161 -8.74 5.06 -16.76
N ALA A 162 -9.64 4.70 -17.68
CA ALA A 162 -10.73 5.58 -18.10
C ALA A 162 -12.03 4.78 -18.22
N GLY A 163 -13.14 5.39 -17.83
CA GLY A 163 -14.43 4.72 -17.86
C GLY A 163 -15.54 5.51 -17.21
N ILE A 164 -16.43 4.80 -16.56
CA ILE A 164 -17.61 5.35 -15.89
C ILE A 164 -17.54 4.97 -14.41
N SER A 165 -17.85 5.93 -13.55
CA SER A 165 -18.05 5.71 -12.11
C SER A 165 -19.47 6.00 -11.70
N LEU A 166 -19.94 5.25 -10.73
CA LEU A 166 -21.17 5.49 -9.98
C LEU A 166 -20.78 6.12 -8.65
N PHE A 167 -21.45 7.22 -8.28
CA PHE A 167 -21.15 8.00 -7.11
C PHE A 167 -22.24 7.88 -6.07
N ASP A 168 -21.82 7.86 -4.83
CA ASP A 168 -22.56 8.18 -3.60
C ASP A 168 -24.04 7.83 -3.61
N ASN A 169 -24.33 6.54 -3.60
CA ASN A 169 -25.66 6.00 -3.35
C ASN A 169 -25.72 5.43 -1.92
N THR A 170 -26.91 5.35 -1.36
CA THR A 170 -27.14 4.79 -0.02
C THR A 170 -26.64 3.35 0.13
N ILE A 171 -26.62 2.59 -0.98
CA ILE A 171 -26.23 1.17 -0.99
C ILE A 171 -24.79 0.99 -1.47
N VAL A 172 -24.40 1.76 -2.49
CA VAL A 172 -23.06 1.63 -3.14
C VAL A 172 -22.35 2.96 -3.04
N LYS A 173 -21.26 3.01 -2.27
CA LYS A 173 -20.46 4.22 -2.09
C LYS A 173 -19.70 4.61 -3.36
N SER A 174 -19.12 3.63 -4.04
CA SER A 174 -18.46 3.82 -5.33
C SER A 174 -18.42 2.53 -6.13
N LEU A 175 -18.63 2.63 -7.43
CA LEU A 175 -18.46 1.53 -8.38
C LEU A 175 -17.83 2.08 -9.65
N TYR A 176 -16.78 1.42 -10.13
CA TYR A 176 -16.04 1.82 -11.32
C TYR A 176 -16.11 0.71 -12.39
N LEU A 177 -16.41 1.11 -13.62
CA LEU A 177 -16.24 0.27 -14.79
C LEU A 177 -15.25 0.99 -15.71
N THR A 178 -14.01 0.53 -15.75
CA THR A 178 -12.91 1.20 -16.45
C THR A 178 -12.10 0.25 -17.29
N GLY A 179 -11.64 0.74 -18.45
CA GLY A 179 -10.52 0.13 -19.16
C GLY A 179 -9.21 0.55 -18.49
N VAL A 180 -8.24 -0.35 -18.44
CA VAL A 180 -6.91 -0.12 -17.83
C VAL A 180 -5.86 -0.22 -18.92
N TYR A 181 -4.97 0.76 -18.94
CA TYR A 181 -3.74 0.73 -19.73
C TYR A 181 -2.55 0.81 -18.79
N GLU A 182 -1.64 -0.15 -18.88
CA GLU A 182 -0.42 -0.22 -18.06
C GLU A 182 0.82 -0.12 -18.98
N TYR A 183 1.75 0.73 -18.58
CA TYR A 183 3.03 0.87 -19.23
C TYR A 183 4.16 0.70 -18.21
N ASP A 184 5.02 -0.30 -18.45
CA ASP A 184 6.14 -0.65 -17.60
C ASP A 184 7.44 -0.09 -18.19
N PHE A 185 8.08 0.82 -17.45
CA PHE A 185 9.36 1.44 -17.79
C PHE A 185 10.54 0.74 -17.10
N THR A 186 10.30 -0.30 -16.32
CA THR A 186 11.31 -0.96 -15.49
C THR A 186 12.51 -1.41 -16.31
N TYR A 187 12.25 -1.94 -17.51
CA TYR A 187 13.29 -2.39 -18.41
C TYR A 187 13.44 -1.42 -19.57
N ALA A 188 14.47 -0.56 -19.54
CA ALA A 188 14.78 0.36 -20.62
C ALA A 188 15.23 -0.43 -21.87
N GLY A 189 14.30 -0.71 -22.77
CA GLY A 189 14.53 -1.43 -24.02
C GLY A 189 13.60 -2.62 -24.30
N GLU A 190 12.95 -3.18 -23.29
CA GLU A 190 11.90 -4.19 -23.43
C GLU A 190 10.57 -3.62 -22.94
N GLN A 191 9.85 -2.95 -23.83
CA GLN A 191 8.54 -2.39 -23.52
C GLN A 191 7.49 -3.50 -23.58
N THR A 192 6.99 -3.92 -22.45
CA THR A 192 5.80 -4.78 -22.36
C THR A 192 4.58 -3.93 -22.13
N THR A 193 3.71 -3.84 -23.11
CA THR A 193 2.39 -3.20 -23.00
C THR A 193 1.37 -4.27 -22.63
N LYS A 194 0.67 -4.11 -21.51
CA LYS A 194 -0.45 -4.96 -21.10
C LYS A 194 -1.75 -4.21 -21.29
N THR A 195 -2.67 -4.77 -22.01
CA THR A 195 -4.05 -4.29 -22.21
C THR A 195 -5.05 -5.26 -21.62
#